data_e294e4b6fd56170694abcfd50c1949ca
#
_entry.id   e294e4b6fd56170694abcfd50c1949ca
#
_cell.length_a   1.000
_cell.length_b   1.000
_cell.length_c   1.000
_cell.angle_alpha   90.00
_cell.angle_beta   90.00
_cell.angle_gamma   90.00
#
_symmetry.space_group_name_H-M   'P 1'
#
loop_
_entity.id
_entity.type
_entity.pdbx_description
1 polymer ?
#
loop_
_entity_poly.entity_id
_entity_poly.type
_entity_poly.pdbx_seq_one_letter_code
_entity_poly.pdbx_strand_id
1 'polypeptide(L)'
;MTTTANPRTALLDLLARTSFRLGNFTLSSGAKSDYYIDCRTTTLHAEGARLTGLAILDLLREHNLHPVAVGGLTMGADPVVSAVSIASAWRAQQDASAPLIHGFLVRKAEKTHGTGRRIEGFLEKDAPVLIVDDVCTTGASTITAIEAAREAGMKVIAAVCLVEREEAGGRAALEAACQPAPFLRLFTANDVRAAHIRQLG
;
A
#
# COMPACT_ATOMS: atom_id res chain seq x y z
N MET A 1 -6.71 -21.66 23.25
CA MET A 1 -5.75 -20.80 22.54
C MET A 1 -6.23 -20.70 21.09
N THR A 2 -6.91 -19.64 20.72
CA THR A 2 -7.32 -19.37 19.34
C THR A 2 -6.05 -19.09 18.55
N THR A 3 -5.71 -19.98 17.63
CA THR A 3 -4.64 -19.78 16.64
C THR A 3 -5.01 -18.49 15.88
N THR A 4 -4.37 -17.38 16.21
CA THR A 4 -4.57 -16.13 15.46
C THR A 4 -4.11 -16.40 14.04
N ALA A 5 -5.06 -16.44 13.10
CA ALA A 5 -4.76 -16.61 11.69
C ALA A 5 -3.70 -15.57 11.29
N ASN A 6 -2.73 -15.97 10.46
CA ASN A 6 -1.70 -15.07 9.94
C ASN A 6 -2.39 -13.85 9.29
N PRO A 7 -2.07 -12.61 9.70
CA PRO A 7 -2.72 -11.40 9.19
C PRO A 7 -2.72 -11.32 7.66
N ARG A 8 -1.63 -11.78 7.02
CA ARG A 8 -1.50 -11.78 5.56
C ARG A 8 -2.48 -12.76 4.90
N THR A 9 -2.66 -13.97 5.45
CA THR A 9 -3.63 -14.94 4.93
C THR A 9 -5.06 -14.43 5.12
N ALA A 10 -5.39 -13.91 6.30
CA ALA A 10 -6.72 -13.35 6.57
C ALA A 10 -7.04 -12.14 5.68
N LEU A 11 -6.04 -11.28 5.40
CA LEU A 11 -6.18 -10.16 4.47
C LEU A 11 -6.46 -10.64 3.05
N LEU A 12 -5.75 -11.66 2.57
CA LEU A 12 -5.97 -12.25 1.25
C LEU A 12 -7.41 -12.76 1.09
N ASP A 13 -7.90 -13.47 2.10
CA ASP A 13 -9.27 -14.01 2.09
C ASP A 13 -10.32 -12.89 2.12
N LEU A 14 -10.06 -11.78 2.82
CA LEU A 14 -10.95 -10.65 2.84
C LEU A 14 -10.92 -9.87 1.51
N LEU A 15 -9.74 -9.63 0.93
CA LEU A 15 -9.60 -9.02 -0.41
C LEU A 15 -10.37 -9.82 -1.47
N ALA A 16 -10.26 -11.14 -1.42
CA ALA A 16 -10.95 -12.04 -2.34
C ALA A 16 -12.49 -11.93 -2.26
N ARG A 17 -13.03 -11.70 -1.04
CA ARG A 17 -14.48 -11.55 -0.83
C ARG A 17 -15.02 -10.17 -1.17
N THR A 18 -14.29 -9.12 -0.80
CA THR A 18 -14.82 -7.75 -0.79
C THR A 18 -14.33 -6.90 -1.93
N SER A 19 -13.13 -7.17 -2.44
CA SER A 19 -12.45 -6.32 -3.42
C SER A 19 -12.36 -6.90 -4.83
N PHE A 20 -12.59 -8.20 -4.99
CA PHE A 20 -12.42 -8.90 -6.26
C PHE A 20 -13.76 -9.34 -6.86
N ARG A 21 -13.93 -9.17 -8.17
CA ARG A 21 -15.12 -9.60 -8.92
C ARG A 21 -14.71 -10.14 -10.29
N LEU A 22 -15.21 -11.33 -10.66
CA LEU A 22 -15.14 -11.86 -12.01
C LEU A 22 -16.22 -11.21 -12.89
N GLY A 23 -15.92 -10.94 -14.16
CA GLY A 23 -16.85 -10.36 -15.13
C GLY A 23 -16.13 -9.71 -16.30
N ASN A 24 -16.90 -9.11 -17.20
CA ASN A 24 -16.33 -8.39 -18.33
C ASN A 24 -16.26 -6.90 -18.03
N PHE A 25 -15.06 -6.39 -17.80
CA PHE A 25 -14.83 -4.99 -17.45
C PHE A 25 -14.03 -4.27 -18.54
N THR A 26 -14.25 -2.98 -18.67
CA THR A 26 -13.39 -2.09 -19.45
C THR A 26 -12.64 -1.20 -18.45
N LEU A 27 -11.31 -1.30 -18.45
CA LEU A 27 -10.45 -0.52 -17.57
C LEU A 27 -10.37 0.93 -18.04
N SER A 28 -9.87 1.83 -17.19
CA SER A 28 -9.66 3.25 -17.52
C SER A 28 -8.71 3.45 -18.71
N SER A 29 -7.81 2.50 -18.96
CA SER A 29 -6.94 2.45 -20.14
C SER A 29 -7.65 2.05 -21.44
N GLY A 30 -8.95 1.65 -21.39
CA GLY A 30 -9.69 1.05 -22.49
C GLY A 30 -9.48 -0.45 -22.69
N ALA A 31 -8.53 -1.07 -22.00
CA ALA A 31 -8.28 -2.51 -22.07
C ALA A 31 -9.43 -3.32 -21.48
N LYS A 32 -9.70 -4.51 -22.05
CA LYS A 32 -10.66 -5.48 -21.51
C LYS A 32 -10.01 -6.30 -20.41
N SER A 33 -10.80 -6.60 -19.36
CA SER A 33 -10.39 -7.45 -18.25
C SER A 33 -11.53 -8.38 -17.87
N ASP A 34 -11.21 -9.63 -17.54
CA ASP A 34 -12.17 -10.62 -17.05
C ASP A 34 -12.38 -10.54 -15.52
N TYR A 35 -11.77 -9.55 -14.87
CA TYR A 35 -11.97 -9.25 -13.46
C TYR A 35 -11.82 -7.75 -13.17
N TYR A 36 -12.36 -7.35 -12.03
CA TYR A 36 -12.19 -6.02 -11.44
C TYR A 36 -11.70 -6.15 -10.00
N ILE A 37 -10.78 -5.28 -9.59
CA ILE A 37 -10.29 -5.20 -8.22
C ILE A 37 -10.31 -3.76 -7.73
N ASP A 38 -10.92 -3.54 -6.55
CA ASP A 38 -10.91 -2.27 -5.81
C ASP A 38 -10.56 -2.55 -4.35
N CYS A 39 -9.30 -2.36 -4.00
CA CYS A 39 -8.81 -2.64 -2.66
C CYS A 39 -9.40 -1.70 -1.59
N ARG A 40 -9.98 -0.55 -1.97
CA ARG A 40 -10.59 0.40 -1.02
C ARG A 40 -11.76 -0.22 -0.27
N THR A 41 -12.51 -1.14 -0.89
CA THR A 41 -13.58 -1.89 -0.21
C THR A 41 -13.07 -2.76 0.93
N THR A 42 -11.78 -3.16 0.90
CA THR A 42 -11.10 -3.86 1.98
C THR A 42 -10.34 -2.89 2.90
N THR A 43 -9.58 -1.95 2.34
CA THR A 43 -8.73 -1.06 3.16
C THR A 43 -9.53 -0.06 4.00
N LEU A 44 -10.77 0.24 3.60
CA LEU A 44 -11.76 1.02 4.37
C LEU A 44 -12.67 0.15 5.25
N HIS A 45 -12.62 -1.19 5.12
CA HIS A 45 -13.33 -2.09 6.02
C HIS A 45 -12.59 -2.18 7.36
N ALA A 46 -13.29 -2.13 8.50
CA ALA A 46 -12.66 -2.08 9.82
C ALA A 46 -11.62 -3.20 10.04
N GLU A 47 -11.99 -4.45 9.78
CA GLU A 47 -11.08 -5.59 9.89
C GLU A 47 -10.02 -5.59 8.78
N GLY A 48 -10.38 -5.16 7.57
CA GLY A 48 -9.45 -5.03 6.45
C GLY A 48 -8.36 -4.01 6.70
N ALA A 49 -8.69 -2.85 7.27
CA ALA A 49 -7.71 -1.83 7.68
C ALA A 49 -6.74 -2.40 8.74
N ARG A 50 -7.29 -3.06 9.77
CA ARG A 50 -6.46 -3.70 10.81
C ARG A 50 -5.49 -4.73 10.23
N LEU A 51 -5.98 -5.62 9.38
CA LEU A 51 -5.17 -6.66 8.73
C LEU A 51 -4.12 -6.06 7.78
N THR A 52 -4.47 -5.00 7.04
CA THR A 52 -3.55 -4.28 6.14
C THR A 52 -2.37 -3.70 6.92
N GLY A 53 -2.63 -2.99 8.01
CA GLY A 53 -1.57 -2.44 8.84
C GLY A 53 -0.65 -3.52 9.40
N LEU A 54 -1.21 -4.60 9.95
CA LEU A 54 -0.44 -5.72 10.51
C LEU A 54 0.40 -6.43 9.45
N ALA A 55 -0.18 -6.72 8.26
CA ALA A 55 0.51 -7.41 7.18
C ALA A 55 1.70 -6.59 6.63
N ILE A 56 1.54 -5.26 6.51
CA ILE A 56 2.65 -4.39 6.09
C ILE A 56 3.73 -4.33 7.17
N LEU A 57 3.38 -4.21 8.47
CA LEU A 57 4.37 -4.23 9.54
C LEU A 57 5.15 -5.55 9.62
N ASP A 58 4.50 -6.67 9.31
CA ASP A 58 5.16 -7.97 9.23
C ASP A 58 6.11 -8.04 8.03
N LEU A 59 5.69 -7.53 6.85
CA LEU A 59 6.53 -7.42 5.66
C LEU A 59 7.77 -6.56 5.92
N LEU A 60 7.62 -5.42 6.59
CA LEU A 60 8.75 -4.56 6.94
C LEU A 60 9.76 -5.29 7.83
N ARG A 61 9.28 -6.05 8.81
CA ARG A 61 10.14 -6.87 9.68
C ARG A 61 10.85 -7.97 8.90
N GLU A 62 10.16 -8.67 8.00
CA GLU A 62 10.73 -9.73 7.13
C GLU A 62 11.89 -9.21 6.27
N HIS A 63 11.78 -7.96 5.81
CA HIS A 63 12.79 -7.31 4.95
C HIS A 63 13.78 -6.41 5.72
N ASN A 64 13.73 -6.40 7.05
CA ASN A 64 14.56 -5.53 7.90
C ASN A 64 14.49 -4.05 7.50
N LEU A 65 13.28 -3.55 7.22
CA LEU A 65 13.03 -2.17 6.83
C LEU A 65 12.47 -1.38 8.02
N HIS A 66 13.04 -0.21 8.28
CA HIS A 66 12.73 0.62 9.45
C HIS A 66 12.35 2.05 9.04
N PRO A 67 11.17 2.26 8.40
CA PRO A 67 10.72 3.60 8.09
C PRO A 67 10.24 4.33 9.37
N VAL A 68 10.42 5.64 9.41
CA VAL A 68 9.82 6.51 10.44
C VAL A 68 8.47 7.06 9.99
N ALA A 69 8.18 7.01 8.68
CA ALA A 69 6.89 7.39 8.14
C ALA A 69 6.51 6.55 6.92
N VAL A 70 5.21 6.50 6.65
CA VAL A 70 4.59 5.84 5.51
C VAL A 70 3.72 6.85 4.76
N GLY A 71 3.76 6.83 3.43
CA GLY A 71 2.93 7.72 2.62
C GLY A 71 2.64 7.17 1.24
N GLY A 72 1.77 7.87 0.51
CA GLY A 72 1.41 7.49 -0.86
C GLY A 72 0.47 8.49 -1.50
N LEU A 73 0.12 8.23 -2.77
CA LEU A 73 -0.72 9.14 -3.54
C LEU A 73 -2.20 9.00 -3.15
N THR A 74 -2.86 10.12 -2.88
CA THR A 74 -4.30 10.15 -2.60
C THR A 74 -5.10 9.69 -3.85
N MET A 75 -6.21 8.93 -3.69
CA MET A 75 -6.94 8.44 -2.53
C MET A 75 -6.63 6.96 -2.19
N GLY A 76 -6.00 6.19 -3.08
CA GLY A 76 -5.80 4.74 -2.89
C GLY A 76 -4.94 4.44 -1.65
N ALA A 77 -3.89 5.23 -1.45
CA ALA A 77 -2.96 5.03 -0.36
C ALA A 77 -3.50 5.49 1.02
N ASP A 78 -4.45 6.42 1.10
CA ASP A 78 -4.86 7.06 2.35
C ASP A 78 -5.28 6.06 3.45
N PRO A 79 -6.15 5.06 3.17
CA PRO A 79 -6.53 4.07 4.17
C PRO A 79 -5.35 3.18 4.58
N VAL A 80 -4.46 2.86 3.63
CA VAL A 80 -3.27 2.03 3.89
C VAL A 80 -2.30 2.75 4.81
N VAL A 81 -2.03 4.03 4.55
CA VAL A 81 -1.19 4.91 5.39
C VAL A 81 -1.74 4.94 6.82
N SER A 82 -3.04 5.24 6.98
CA SER A 82 -3.68 5.27 8.29
C SER A 82 -3.61 3.93 9.01
N ALA A 83 -3.84 2.82 8.28
CA ALA A 83 -3.79 1.47 8.83
C ALA A 83 -2.39 1.13 9.39
N VAL A 84 -1.32 1.44 8.65
CA VAL A 84 0.06 1.20 9.09
C VAL A 84 0.42 2.06 10.30
N SER A 85 0.09 3.36 10.28
CA SER A 85 0.37 4.26 11.39
C SER A 85 -0.33 3.82 12.68
N ILE A 86 -1.62 3.49 12.62
CA ILE A 86 -2.39 3.02 13.76
C ILE A 86 -1.85 1.67 14.28
N ALA A 87 -1.54 0.73 13.39
CA ALA A 87 -0.99 -0.57 13.76
C ALA A 87 0.38 -0.42 14.44
N SER A 88 1.24 0.51 13.99
CA SER A 88 2.53 0.80 14.63
C SER A 88 2.36 1.33 16.05
N ALA A 89 1.41 2.26 16.26
CA ALA A 89 1.09 2.80 17.56
C ALA A 89 0.56 1.73 18.55
N TRP A 90 -0.26 0.80 18.06
CA TRP A 90 -0.74 -0.33 18.88
C TRP A 90 0.39 -1.29 19.27
N ARG A 91 1.35 -1.56 18.36
CA ARG A 91 2.54 -2.35 18.71
C ARG A 91 3.38 -1.65 19.77
N ALA A 92 3.60 -0.33 19.64
CA ALA A 92 4.36 0.45 20.60
C ALA A 92 3.72 0.47 22.00
N GLN A 93 2.38 0.35 22.12
CA GLN A 93 1.72 0.18 23.41
C GLN A 93 1.99 -1.17 24.09
N GLN A 94 2.27 -2.21 23.29
CA GLN A 94 2.57 -3.56 23.78
C GLN A 94 4.08 -3.78 24.00
N ASP A 95 4.89 -3.11 23.19
CA ASP A 95 6.35 -3.16 23.22
C ASP A 95 6.90 -1.75 22.98
N ALA A 96 7.39 -1.14 24.05
CA ALA A 96 7.93 0.23 24.04
C ALA A 96 9.16 0.39 23.12
N SER A 97 9.78 -0.71 22.68
CA SER A 97 10.87 -0.68 21.70
C SER A 97 10.39 -0.65 20.25
N ALA A 98 9.11 -0.93 20.00
CA ALA A 98 8.54 -0.90 18.65
C ALA A 98 8.45 0.54 18.12
N PRO A 99 8.94 0.82 16.91
CA PRO A 99 8.95 2.17 16.37
C PRO A 99 7.53 2.65 16.02
N LEU A 100 7.29 3.95 16.25
CA LEU A 100 6.13 4.64 15.69
C LEU A 100 6.40 4.96 14.22
N ILE A 101 5.41 4.74 13.36
CA ILE A 101 5.46 5.07 11.93
C ILE A 101 4.40 6.13 11.66
N HIS A 102 4.84 7.36 11.36
CA HIS A 102 3.96 8.49 11.06
C HIS A 102 3.35 8.38 9.67
N GLY A 103 2.28 9.13 9.39
CA GLY A 103 1.63 9.14 8.08
C GLY A 103 1.88 10.44 7.31
N PHE A 104 2.02 10.33 5.98
CA PHE A 104 1.92 11.48 5.07
C PHE A 104 1.13 11.11 3.81
N LEU A 105 0.54 12.11 3.17
CA LEU A 105 -0.22 11.95 1.94
C LEU A 105 0.38 12.80 0.83
N VAL A 106 0.46 12.24 -0.37
CA VAL A 106 0.91 12.93 -1.57
C VAL A 106 -0.32 13.31 -2.41
N ARG A 107 -0.45 14.58 -2.73
CA ARG A 107 -1.53 15.10 -3.57
C ARG A 107 -1.19 14.93 -5.05
N LYS A 108 -2.19 14.68 -5.88
CA LYS A 108 -2.04 14.60 -7.35
C LYS A 108 -1.58 15.91 -7.98
N ALA A 109 -1.99 17.02 -7.39
CA ALA A 109 -1.63 18.37 -7.84
C ALA A 109 -1.21 19.24 -6.66
N GLU A 110 -0.38 20.24 -6.92
CA GLU A 110 -0.02 21.27 -5.96
C GLU A 110 -1.27 22.07 -5.54
N LYS A 111 -1.26 22.59 -4.31
CA LYS A 111 -2.27 23.56 -3.88
C LYS A 111 -2.13 24.84 -4.69
N THR A 112 -3.21 25.28 -5.31
CA THR A 112 -3.29 26.62 -5.95
C THR A 112 -3.33 27.75 -4.92
N HIS A 113 -3.63 27.43 -3.64
CA HIS A 113 -3.70 28.36 -2.53
C HIS A 113 -3.01 27.79 -1.28
N GLY A 114 -2.37 28.63 -0.48
CA GLY A 114 -1.65 28.25 0.74
C GLY A 114 -0.17 27.97 0.51
N THR A 115 0.40 26.94 1.15
CA THR A 115 1.85 26.65 1.14
C THR A 115 2.37 26.01 -0.15
N GLY A 116 1.54 25.73 -1.16
CA GLY A 116 1.93 25.07 -2.42
C GLY A 116 2.41 23.62 -2.26
N ARG A 117 2.36 23.04 -1.07
CA ARG A 117 2.96 21.72 -0.79
C ARG A 117 2.15 20.58 -1.38
N ARG A 118 2.86 19.63 -2.01
CA ARG A 118 2.30 18.36 -2.48
C ARG A 118 2.15 17.31 -1.37
N ILE A 119 2.82 17.50 -0.22
CA ILE A 119 2.82 16.57 0.91
C ILE A 119 2.07 17.17 2.09
N GLU A 120 1.17 16.37 2.68
CA GLU A 120 0.43 16.66 3.90
C GLU A 120 0.80 15.64 4.98
N GLY A 121 0.87 16.06 6.24
CA GLY A 121 1.23 15.22 7.38
C GLY A 121 2.72 15.25 7.68
N PHE A 122 3.33 14.07 7.90
CA PHE A 122 4.75 13.98 8.24
C PHE A 122 5.64 14.49 7.10
N LEU A 123 6.60 15.34 7.46
CA LEU A 123 7.58 15.89 6.52
C LEU A 123 8.86 16.24 7.28
N GLU A 124 9.90 15.46 7.10
CA GLU A 124 11.19 15.67 7.72
C GLU A 124 12.29 15.29 6.74
N LYS A 125 13.27 16.20 6.57
CA LYS A 125 14.39 16.01 5.65
C LYS A 125 15.23 14.81 6.11
N ASP A 126 15.72 14.02 5.14
CA ASP A 126 16.54 12.81 5.34
C ASP A 126 15.83 11.66 6.07
N ALA A 127 14.56 11.82 6.46
CA ALA A 127 13.79 10.77 7.11
C ALA A 127 13.61 9.54 6.20
N PRO A 128 13.87 8.30 6.69
CA PRO A 128 13.58 7.08 5.95
C PRO A 128 12.06 6.83 5.89
N VAL A 129 11.50 6.77 4.68
CA VAL A 129 10.06 6.62 4.48
C VAL A 129 9.71 5.44 3.59
N LEU A 130 8.54 4.86 3.86
CA LEU A 130 7.89 3.84 3.03
C LEU A 130 6.87 4.51 2.11
N ILE A 131 6.86 4.14 0.83
CA ILE A 131 5.75 4.49 -0.08
C ILE A 131 4.80 3.31 -0.19
N VAL A 132 3.49 3.56 -0.11
CA VAL A 132 2.46 2.53 -0.24
C VAL A 132 1.43 2.88 -1.31
N ASP A 133 0.86 1.84 -1.92
CA ASP A 133 -0.27 1.94 -2.85
C ASP A 133 -1.23 0.77 -2.61
N ASP A 134 -2.51 0.92 -2.92
CA ASP A 134 -3.48 -0.17 -2.77
C ASP A 134 -3.40 -1.15 -3.95
N VAL A 135 -3.46 -0.67 -5.18
CA VAL A 135 -3.35 -1.49 -6.40
C VAL A 135 -2.31 -0.91 -7.35
N CYS A 136 -1.26 -1.68 -7.59
CA CYS A 136 -0.29 -1.33 -8.62
C CYS A 136 -0.68 -1.93 -9.98
N THR A 137 -0.86 -1.06 -10.97
CA THR A 137 -1.04 -1.41 -12.38
C THR A 137 0.20 -0.99 -13.19
N THR A 138 0.19 0.21 -13.76
CA THR A 138 1.35 0.79 -14.45
C THR A 138 2.41 1.35 -13.50
N GLY A 139 2.10 1.50 -12.21
CA GLY A 139 2.97 2.07 -11.21
C GLY A 139 3.00 3.61 -11.16
N ALA A 140 2.27 4.30 -12.05
CA ALA A 140 2.34 5.76 -12.16
C ALA A 140 2.03 6.49 -10.84
N SER A 141 1.05 6.04 -10.06
CA SER A 141 0.70 6.62 -8.76
C SER A 141 1.84 6.48 -7.75
N THR A 142 2.39 5.29 -7.65
CA THR A 142 3.51 4.97 -6.75
C THR A 142 4.77 5.75 -7.14
N ILE A 143 5.08 5.84 -8.45
CA ILE A 143 6.22 6.62 -8.98
C ILE A 143 6.05 8.10 -8.62
N THR A 144 4.87 8.67 -8.84
CA THR A 144 4.55 10.06 -8.46
C THR A 144 4.76 10.30 -6.96
N ALA A 145 4.40 9.33 -6.11
CA ALA A 145 4.61 9.46 -4.66
C ALA A 145 6.10 9.36 -4.27
N ILE A 146 6.87 8.49 -4.93
CA ILE A 146 8.32 8.36 -4.74
C ILE A 146 9.02 9.68 -5.09
N GLU A 147 8.70 10.25 -6.25
CA GLU A 147 9.26 11.51 -6.73
C GLU A 147 8.95 12.64 -5.75
N ALA A 148 7.69 12.81 -5.36
CA ALA A 148 7.29 13.85 -4.43
C ALA A 148 7.98 13.73 -3.05
N ALA A 149 8.14 12.51 -2.53
CA ALA A 149 8.85 12.27 -1.27
C ALA A 149 10.33 12.65 -1.38
N ARG A 150 11.00 12.28 -2.49
CA ARG A 150 12.40 12.62 -2.75
C ARG A 150 12.60 14.13 -2.99
N GLU A 151 11.73 14.77 -3.76
CA GLU A 151 11.72 16.22 -3.97
C GLU A 151 11.59 16.99 -2.64
N ALA A 152 10.81 16.43 -1.70
CA ALA A 152 10.67 16.98 -0.35
C ALA A 152 11.86 16.66 0.57
N GLY A 153 12.89 15.98 0.08
CA GLY A 153 14.13 15.66 0.80
C GLY A 153 14.05 14.42 1.69
N MET A 154 12.98 13.63 1.61
CA MET A 154 12.87 12.35 2.34
C MET A 154 13.60 11.22 1.62
N LYS A 155 14.02 10.20 2.36
CA LYS A 155 14.71 9.01 1.84
C LYS A 155 13.72 7.86 1.67
N VAL A 156 13.30 7.58 0.45
CA VAL A 156 12.46 6.40 0.15
C VAL A 156 13.32 5.15 0.34
N ILE A 157 12.97 4.30 1.32
CA ILE A 157 13.69 3.06 1.65
C ILE A 157 13.01 1.81 1.11
N ALA A 158 11.74 1.90 0.72
CA ALA A 158 10.99 0.87 0.00
C ALA A 158 9.72 1.46 -0.59
N ALA A 159 9.14 0.76 -1.58
CA ALA A 159 7.75 0.93 -1.97
C ALA A 159 7.01 -0.41 -1.88
N VAL A 160 5.75 -0.38 -1.41
CA VAL A 160 4.91 -1.57 -1.19
C VAL A 160 3.55 -1.34 -1.80
N CYS A 161 3.02 -2.28 -2.58
CA CYS A 161 1.60 -2.32 -2.91
C CYS A 161 0.90 -3.51 -2.24
N LEU A 162 -0.40 -3.36 -1.99
CA LEU A 162 -1.19 -4.50 -1.49
C LEU A 162 -1.36 -5.52 -2.59
N VAL A 163 -1.81 -5.10 -3.77
CA VAL A 163 -2.03 -5.99 -4.91
C VAL A 163 -1.35 -5.46 -6.17
N GLU A 164 -0.50 -6.29 -6.76
CA GLU A 164 0.12 -6.02 -8.05
C GLU A 164 -0.67 -6.71 -9.16
N ARG A 165 -1.02 -5.96 -10.20
CA ARG A 165 -1.54 -6.48 -11.47
C ARG A 165 -0.37 -6.71 -12.43
N GLU A 166 0.24 -7.90 -12.36
CA GLU A 166 1.47 -8.22 -13.13
C GLU A 166 1.28 -8.06 -14.64
N GLU A 167 0.07 -8.37 -15.16
CA GLU A 167 -0.29 -8.23 -16.56
C GLU A 167 -0.28 -6.78 -17.08
N ALA A 168 -0.32 -5.81 -16.17
CA ALA A 168 -0.24 -4.39 -16.55
C ALA A 168 1.19 -3.92 -16.84
N GLY A 169 2.22 -4.73 -16.52
CA GLY A 169 3.61 -4.51 -16.91
C GLY A 169 4.32 -3.36 -16.17
N GLY A 170 3.75 -2.83 -15.08
CA GLY A 170 4.31 -1.67 -14.37
C GLY A 170 5.57 -1.95 -13.53
N ARG A 171 5.87 -3.22 -13.25
CA ARG A 171 6.94 -3.62 -12.32
C ARG A 171 8.30 -3.03 -12.67
N ALA A 172 8.76 -3.16 -13.92
CA ALA A 172 10.08 -2.69 -14.32
C ALA A 172 10.25 -1.17 -14.12
N ALA A 173 9.21 -0.39 -14.44
CA ALA A 173 9.23 1.06 -14.22
C ALA A 173 9.26 1.41 -12.74
N LEU A 174 8.52 0.68 -11.91
CA LEU A 174 8.53 0.85 -10.46
C LEU A 174 9.87 0.50 -9.84
N GLU A 175 10.46 -0.64 -10.20
CA GLU A 175 11.78 -1.05 -9.71
C GLU A 175 12.84 -0.02 -10.08
N ALA A 176 12.81 0.50 -11.31
CA ALA A 176 13.72 1.55 -11.74
C ALA A 176 13.53 2.85 -10.93
N ALA A 177 12.28 3.27 -10.70
CA ALA A 177 11.97 4.46 -9.93
C ALA A 177 12.31 4.32 -8.44
N CYS A 178 12.19 3.10 -7.88
CA CYS A 178 12.51 2.83 -6.48
C CYS A 178 14.01 2.88 -6.20
N GLN A 179 14.86 2.51 -7.15
CA GLN A 179 16.29 2.32 -6.90
C GLN A 179 16.93 3.44 -6.07
N PRO A 180 17.83 3.08 -5.12
CA PRO A 180 18.30 1.72 -4.77
C PRO A 180 17.36 0.94 -3.84
N ALA A 181 16.20 1.48 -3.48
CA ALA A 181 15.21 0.85 -2.61
C ALA A 181 14.43 -0.26 -3.34
N PRO A 182 13.96 -1.32 -2.63
CA PRO A 182 13.17 -2.38 -3.23
C PRO A 182 11.72 -1.93 -3.48
N PHE A 183 11.10 -2.51 -4.53
CA PHE A 183 9.65 -2.55 -4.69
C PHE A 183 9.13 -3.92 -4.25
N LEU A 184 8.20 -3.94 -3.31
CA LEU A 184 7.61 -5.13 -2.70
C LEU A 184 6.09 -5.16 -2.92
N ARG A 185 5.49 -6.34 -2.77
CA ARG A 185 4.04 -6.53 -2.80
C ARG A 185 3.59 -7.50 -1.72
N LEU A 186 2.38 -7.37 -1.25
CA LEU A 186 1.75 -8.41 -0.42
C LEU A 186 1.21 -9.54 -1.29
N PHE A 187 0.49 -9.21 -2.37
CA PHE A 187 -0.18 -10.17 -3.25
C PHE A 187 -0.07 -9.78 -4.72
N THR A 188 -0.24 -10.78 -5.58
CA THR A 188 -0.59 -10.58 -6.99
C THR A 188 -2.11 -10.56 -7.19
N ALA A 189 -2.59 -10.03 -8.29
CA ALA A 189 -4.01 -10.17 -8.67
C ALA A 189 -4.40 -11.65 -8.83
N ASN A 190 -3.47 -12.49 -9.27
CA ASN A 190 -3.68 -13.93 -9.38
C ASN A 190 -3.83 -14.63 -8.03
N ASP A 191 -3.11 -14.19 -6.98
CA ASP A 191 -3.30 -14.70 -5.60
C ASP A 191 -4.72 -14.41 -5.11
N VAL A 192 -5.20 -13.17 -5.33
CA VAL A 192 -6.55 -12.75 -4.93
C VAL A 192 -7.60 -13.53 -5.73
N ARG A 193 -7.40 -13.70 -7.04
CA ARG A 193 -8.28 -14.51 -7.90
C ARG A 193 -8.36 -15.96 -7.43
N ALA A 194 -7.23 -16.59 -7.14
CA ALA A 194 -7.19 -17.95 -6.65
C ALA A 194 -7.92 -18.12 -5.31
N ALA A 195 -7.75 -17.14 -4.40
CA ALA A 195 -8.48 -17.11 -3.13
C ALA A 195 -10.00 -16.95 -3.36
N HIS A 196 -10.40 -16.06 -4.30
CA HIS A 196 -11.81 -15.86 -4.66
C HIS A 196 -12.45 -17.14 -5.19
N ILE A 197 -11.80 -17.84 -6.13
CA ILE A 197 -12.31 -19.10 -6.68
C ILE A 197 -12.46 -20.16 -5.60
N ARG A 198 -11.50 -20.29 -4.68
CA ARG A 198 -11.60 -21.23 -3.53
C ARG A 198 -12.79 -20.96 -2.61
N GLN A 199 -13.27 -19.71 -2.54
CA GLN A 199 -14.42 -19.33 -1.71
C GLN A 199 -15.77 -19.56 -2.38
N LEU A 200 -15.81 -19.82 -3.70
CA LEU A 200 -17.03 -20.08 -4.46
C LEU A 200 -17.38 -21.59 -4.50
N GLY A 201 -16.42 -22.46 -4.26
CA GLY A 201 -16.59 -23.93 -4.23
C GLY A 201 -16.69 -24.45 -2.82
#